data_58acd5d396af18b955a55283bf3f0a8f
#
_entry.id   58acd5d396af18b955a55283bf3f0a8f
#
_cell.length_a   1.000
_cell.length_b   1.000
_cell.length_c   1.000
_cell.angle_alpha   90.00
_cell.angle_beta   90.00
_cell.angle_gamma   90.00
#
_symmetry.space_group_name_H-M   'P 1'
#
loop_
_entity.id
_entity.type
_entity.pdbx_description
1 polymer ?
#
loop_
_entity_poly.entity_id
_entity_poly.type
_entity_poly.pdbx_seq_one_letter_code
_entity_poly.pdbx_strand_id
1 'polypeptide(L)'
;MTKGQGLGDAYTATLGRIKSLNGSKSRLGMEALMWISHSERPLRAIELCQALGVERGDTDLNDGNIPAMDTVLRCSLGLVTVEASSSTVRLVHITLQEHLSNASSLFQSPHSMMAEISLTFLNFPCIGDLSTTLNSPPETALFVGYASCFWGAHARKCWNSPVLSGNPSFPIHQ
;
A
#
# COMPACT_ATOMS: atom_id res chain seq x y z
N MET A 1 -28.55 20.48 -7.23
CA MET A 1 -27.08 20.57 -7.05
C MET A 1 -26.53 19.20 -6.68
N THR A 2 -26.24 18.34 -7.69
CA THR A 2 -25.98 16.90 -7.50
C THR A 2 -24.65 16.46 -8.13
N LYS A 3 -23.62 17.33 -8.15
CA LYS A 3 -22.31 16.97 -8.71
C LYS A 3 -21.51 15.94 -7.89
N GLY A 4 -21.78 15.81 -6.59
CA GLY A 4 -21.02 14.89 -5.72
C GLY A 4 -21.53 13.45 -5.74
N GLN A 5 -22.84 13.24 -5.88
CA GLN A 5 -23.43 11.89 -5.87
C GLN A 5 -23.03 11.09 -7.11
N GLY A 6 -23.07 11.68 -8.30
CA GLY A 6 -22.69 10.97 -9.52
C GLY A 6 -21.21 10.55 -9.60
N LEU A 7 -20.30 11.32 -8.97
CA LEU A 7 -18.87 10.98 -8.96
C LEU A 7 -18.56 9.85 -7.96
N GLY A 8 -19.19 9.85 -6.80
CA GLY A 8 -19.10 8.77 -5.82
C GLY A 8 -19.62 7.45 -6.36
N ASP A 9 -20.74 7.47 -7.10
CA ASP A 9 -21.30 6.29 -7.75
C ASP A 9 -20.36 5.76 -8.84
N ALA A 10 -19.71 6.64 -9.61
CA ALA A 10 -18.72 6.25 -10.61
C ALA A 10 -17.49 5.58 -9.95
N TYR A 11 -17.01 6.10 -8.81
CA TYR A 11 -15.93 5.44 -8.05
C TYR A 11 -16.36 4.08 -7.52
N THR A 12 -17.54 3.98 -6.93
CA THR A 12 -18.09 2.71 -6.42
C THR A 12 -18.21 1.68 -7.54
N ALA A 13 -18.70 2.08 -8.72
CA ALA A 13 -18.81 1.18 -9.87
C ALA A 13 -17.42 0.73 -10.36
N THR A 14 -16.44 1.64 -10.42
CA THR A 14 -15.07 1.30 -10.84
C THR A 14 -14.38 0.38 -9.82
N LEU A 15 -14.53 0.64 -8.52
CA LEU A 15 -14.04 -0.24 -7.46
C LEU A 15 -14.68 -1.63 -7.55
N GLY A 16 -15.97 -1.70 -7.85
CA GLY A 16 -16.68 -2.96 -8.11
C GLY A 16 -16.07 -3.72 -9.30
N ARG A 17 -15.73 -3.01 -10.38
CA ARG A 17 -15.05 -3.60 -11.55
C ARG A 17 -13.64 -4.10 -11.19
N ILE A 18 -12.85 -3.37 -10.39
CA ILE A 18 -11.54 -3.82 -9.93
C ILE A 18 -11.71 -5.11 -9.09
N LYS A 19 -12.67 -5.14 -8.17
CA LYS A 19 -12.95 -6.34 -7.35
C LYS A 19 -13.39 -7.55 -8.19
N SER A 20 -14.01 -7.33 -9.34
CA SER A 20 -14.46 -8.40 -10.25
C SER A 20 -13.36 -8.86 -11.23
N LEU A 21 -12.17 -8.24 -11.24
CA LEU A 21 -11.03 -8.78 -11.97
C LEU A 21 -10.64 -10.16 -11.42
N ASN A 22 -9.95 -10.96 -12.22
CA ASN A 22 -9.47 -12.25 -11.75
C ASN A 22 -8.45 -12.09 -10.61
N GLY A 23 -8.51 -12.97 -9.62
CA GLY A 23 -7.80 -13.03 -8.33
C GLY A 23 -6.61 -12.08 -8.12
N SER A 24 -5.47 -12.36 -8.75
CA SER A 24 -4.24 -11.57 -8.57
C SER A 24 -4.36 -10.12 -9.07
N LYS A 25 -5.10 -9.87 -10.15
CA LYS A 25 -5.30 -8.50 -10.68
C LYS A 25 -6.21 -7.66 -9.78
N SER A 26 -7.25 -8.27 -9.23
CA SER A 26 -8.13 -7.63 -8.26
C SER A 26 -7.35 -7.25 -7.00
N ARG A 27 -6.59 -8.20 -6.44
CA ARG A 27 -5.73 -7.96 -5.29
C ARG A 27 -4.76 -6.81 -5.55
N LEU A 28 -4.01 -6.86 -6.65
CA LEU A 28 -3.03 -5.84 -7.01
C LEU A 28 -3.64 -4.44 -7.13
N GLY A 29 -4.78 -4.31 -7.81
CA GLY A 29 -5.47 -3.02 -7.96
C GLY A 29 -5.98 -2.47 -6.62
N MET A 30 -6.57 -3.32 -5.77
CA MET A 30 -7.07 -2.92 -4.46
C MET A 30 -5.95 -2.56 -3.48
N GLU A 31 -4.87 -3.34 -3.45
CA GLU A 31 -3.70 -3.06 -2.60
C GLU A 31 -2.99 -1.76 -3.03
N ALA A 32 -2.86 -1.50 -4.34
CA ALA A 32 -2.32 -0.24 -4.83
C ALA A 32 -3.14 0.97 -4.34
N LEU A 33 -4.47 0.90 -4.46
CA LEU A 33 -5.36 1.95 -3.95
C LEU A 33 -5.23 2.12 -2.43
N MET A 34 -5.13 1.03 -1.69
CA MET A 34 -4.91 1.05 -0.24
C MET A 34 -3.60 1.75 0.10
N TRP A 35 -2.48 1.34 -0.50
CA TRP A 35 -1.18 1.96 -0.27
C TRP A 35 -1.19 3.46 -0.56
N ILE A 36 -1.70 3.87 -1.73
CA ILE A 36 -1.69 5.28 -2.13
C ILE A 36 -2.58 6.13 -1.22
N SER A 37 -3.73 5.60 -0.78
CA SER A 37 -4.68 6.35 0.04
C SER A 37 -4.31 6.44 1.53
N HIS A 38 -3.46 5.53 2.04
CA HIS A 38 -3.13 5.46 3.46
C HIS A 38 -1.64 5.74 3.77
N SER A 39 -0.81 5.99 2.74
CA SER A 39 0.60 6.31 2.93
C SER A 39 0.80 7.65 3.65
N GLU A 40 1.84 7.72 4.47
CA GLU A 40 2.22 8.91 5.24
C GLU A 40 2.82 10.02 4.34
N ARG A 41 3.31 9.66 3.17
CA ARG A 41 3.74 10.54 2.09
C ARG A 41 3.47 9.91 0.73
N PRO A 42 3.45 10.68 -0.36
CA PRO A 42 3.38 10.10 -1.70
C PRO A 42 4.53 9.11 -1.92
N LEU A 43 4.21 7.92 -2.45
CA LEU A 43 5.19 6.90 -2.81
C LEU A 43 5.70 7.15 -4.22
N ARG A 44 6.99 6.87 -4.45
CA ARG A 44 7.50 6.72 -5.82
C ARG A 44 6.93 5.45 -6.45
N ALA A 45 6.85 5.41 -7.77
CA ALA A 45 6.34 4.24 -8.50
C ALA A 45 7.08 2.95 -8.11
N ILE A 46 8.40 3.02 -8.01
CA ILE A 46 9.23 1.86 -7.61
C ILE A 46 9.03 1.45 -6.15
N GLU A 47 8.85 2.41 -5.24
CA GLU A 47 8.56 2.12 -3.82
C GLU A 47 7.23 1.37 -3.69
N LEU A 48 6.20 1.82 -4.43
CA LEU A 48 4.91 1.13 -4.46
C LEU A 48 5.04 -0.27 -5.04
N CYS A 49 5.75 -0.45 -6.16
CA CYS A 49 5.94 -1.76 -6.76
C CYS A 49 6.67 -2.72 -5.82
N GLN A 50 7.71 -2.26 -5.12
CA GLN A 50 8.42 -3.07 -4.12
C GLN A 50 7.50 -3.44 -2.95
N ALA A 51 6.72 -2.51 -2.41
CA ALA A 51 5.76 -2.79 -1.35
C ALA A 51 4.71 -3.84 -1.77
N LEU A 52 4.24 -3.77 -3.03
CA LEU A 52 3.26 -4.70 -3.59
C LEU A 52 3.85 -6.08 -3.93
N GLY A 53 5.18 -6.18 -4.05
CA GLY A 53 5.89 -7.43 -4.31
C GLY A 53 6.20 -8.24 -3.05
N VAL A 54 6.01 -7.66 -1.86
CA VAL A 54 6.28 -8.34 -0.58
C VAL A 54 5.00 -8.98 -0.05
N GLU A 55 5.09 -10.25 0.33
CA GLU A 55 4.02 -10.97 1.00
C GLU A 55 4.40 -11.24 2.48
N ARG A 56 3.38 -11.46 3.31
CA ARG A 56 3.60 -11.81 4.72
C ARG A 56 4.36 -13.12 4.83
N GLY A 57 5.44 -13.10 5.61
CA GLY A 57 6.24 -14.30 5.85
C GLY A 57 7.31 -14.55 4.79
N ASP A 58 7.46 -13.67 3.82
CA ASP A 58 8.60 -13.70 2.92
C ASP A 58 9.91 -13.60 3.73
N THR A 59 10.89 -14.36 3.32
CA THR A 59 12.22 -14.40 3.99
C THR A 59 13.27 -13.62 3.21
N ASP A 60 12.98 -13.25 1.98
CA ASP A 60 13.87 -12.47 1.11
C ASP A 60 13.05 -11.75 0.01
N LEU A 61 13.65 -10.72 -0.57
CA LEU A 61 13.05 -10.00 -1.69
C LEU A 61 13.13 -10.84 -2.97
N ASN A 62 11.99 -11.12 -3.55
CA ASN A 62 11.91 -11.80 -4.83
C ASN A 62 11.54 -10.81 -5.94
N ASP A 63 12.50 -10.42 -6.76
CA ASP A 63 12.30 -9.50 -7.88
C ASP A 63 11.20 -9.97 -8.85
N GLY A 64 11.02 -11.29 -8.97
CA GLY A 64 9.95 -11.86 -9.81
C GLY A 64 8.53 -11.56 -9.30
N ASN A 65 8.37 -11.22 -8.02
CA ASN A 65 7.09 -10.84 -7.43
C ASN A 65 6.79 -9.34 -7.55
N ILE A 66 7.80 -8.51 -7.86
CA ILE A 66 7.63 -7.07 -7.98
C ILE A 66 6.85 -6.74 -9.27
N PRO A 67 5.62 -6.21 -9.16
CA PRO A 67 4.83 -5.90 -10.34
C PRO A 67 5.41 -4.71 -11.11
N ALA A 68 5.35 -4.74 -12.42
CA ALA A 68 5.63 -3.55 -13.23
C ALA A 68 4.55 -2.48 -12.99
N MET A 69 4.95 -1.20 -12.96
CA MET A 69 4.02 -0.08 -12.72
C MET A 69 2.87 -0.04 -13.74
N ASP A 70 3.13 -0.36 -15.01
CA ASP A 70 2.09 -0.47 -16.05
C ASP A 70 1.01 -1.51 -15.70
N THR A 71 1.40 -2.60 -15.04
CA THR A 71 0.44 -3.60 -14.57
C THR A 71 -0.43 -3.06 -13.45
N VAL A 72 0.18 -2.33 -12.50
CA VAL A 72 -0.54 -1.65 -11.40
C VAL A 72 -1.54 -0.65 -11.96
N LEU A 73 -1.13 0.19 -12.92
CA LEU A 73 -2.01 1.17 -13.57
C LEU A 73 -3.19 0.49 -14.27
N ARG A 74 -2.94 -0.58 -15.01
CA ARG A 74 -4.01 -1.36 -15.68
C ARG A 74 -4.99 -1.98 -14.68
N CYS A 75 -4.49 -2.52 -13.57
CA CYS A 75 -5.33 -3.11 -12.53
C CYS A 75 -6.14 -2.08 -11.74
N SER A 76 -5.67 -0.83 -11.69
CA SER A 76 -6.36 0.29 -11.03
C SER A 76 -7.43 0.96 -11.90
N LEU A 77 -7.64 0.50 -13.13
CA LEU A 77 -8.68 0.94 -14.08
C LEU A 77 -8.82 2.47 -14.17
N GLY A 78 -7.69 3.19 -14.23
CA GLY A 78 -7.65 4.64 -14.37
C GLY A 78 -7.85 5.43 -13.07
N LEU A 79 -7.91 4.79 -11.90
CA LEU A 79 -8.00 5.48 -10.60
C LEU A 79 -6.64 5.96 -10.07
N VAL A 80 -5.55 5.49 -10.66
CA VAL A 80 -4.16 5.81 -10.27
C VAL A 80 -3.43 6.42 -11.46
N THR A 81 -2.56 7.38 -11.19
CA THR A 81 -1.65 8.00 -12.15
C THR A 81 -0.25 8.14 -11.57
N VAL A 82 0.74 8.29 -12.44
CA VAL A 82 2.12 8.60 -12.07
C VAL A 82 2.44 10.03 -12.53
N GLU A 83 2.90 10.86 -11.61
CA GLU A 83 3.37 12.20 -11.92
C GLU A 83 4.77 12.11 -12.55
N ALA A 84 4.92 12.56 -13.78
CA ALA A 84 6.16 12.39 -14.57
C ALA A 84 7.37 13.11 -13.96
N SER A 85 7.16 14.29 -13.34
CA SER A 85 8.25 15.11 -12.80
C SER A 85 8.89 14.53 -11.55
N SER A 86 8.11 13.86 -10.70
CA SER A 86 8.54 13.31 -9.40
C SER A 86 8.57 11.79 -9.37
N SER A 87 8.05 11.13 -10.42
CA SER A 87 7.81 9.68 -10.46
C SER A 87 6.96 9.18 -9.29
N THR A 88 6.13 10.04 -8.69
CA THR A 88 5.24 9.66 -7.59
C THR A 88 3.90 9.17 -8.07
N VAL A 89 3.35 8.20 -7.35
CA VAL A 89 2.01 7.66 -7.60
C VAL A 89 0.96 8.47 -6.87
N ARG A 90 -0.15 8.75 -7.54
CA ARG A 90 -1.27 9.53 -6.99
C ARG A 90 -2.60 8.96 -7.42
N LEU A 91 -3.62 9.21 -6.62
CA LEU A 91 -5.00 9.05 -7.08
C LEU A 91 -5.32 10.14 -8.12
N VAL A 92 -6.16 9.81 -9.10
CA VAL A 92 -6.50 10.74 -10.21
C VAL A 92 -7.20 12.01 -9.76
N HIS A 93 -7.84 11.99 -8.58
CA HIS A 93 -8.54 13.15 -8.03
C HIS A 93 -8.64 13.09 -6.51
N ILE A 94 -8.63 14.27 -5.85
CA ILE A 94 -8.76 14.38 -4.40
C ILE A 94 -10.08 13.82 -3.85
N THR A 95 -11.17 13.93 -4.59
CA THR A 95 -12.47 13.37 -4.20
C THR A 95 -12.47 11.84 -4.15
N LEU A 96 -11.56 11.17 -4.88
CA LEU A 96 -11.36 9.73 -4.74
C LEU A 96 -10.69 9.41 -3.40
N GLN A 97 -9.73 10.23 -2.95
CA GLN A 97 -9.13 10.09 -1.62
C GLN A 97 -10.20 10.20 -0.52
N GLU A 98 -11.08 11.19 -0.60
CA GLU A 98 -12.20 11.35 0.33
C GLU A 98 -13.15 10.16 0.29
N HIS A 99 -13.48 9.66 -0.91
CA HIS A 99 -14.34 8.49 -1.10
C HIS A 99 -13.73 7.23 -0.46
N LEU A 100 -12.43 6.97 -0.68
CA LEU A 100 -11.72 5.82 -0.10
C LEU A 100 -11.60 5.92 1.42
N SER A 101 -11.34 7.13 1.96
CA SER A 101 -11.23 7.38 3.41
C SER A 101 -12.56 7.18 4.14
N ASN A 102 -13.67 7.52 3.49
CA ASN A 102 -15.02 7.35 4.06
C ASN A 102 -15.53 5.91 3.95
N ALA A 103 -14.95 5.09 3.07
CA ALA A 103 -15.32 3.69 2.86
C ALA A 103 -14.53 2.76 3.79
N SER A 104 -14.72 2.88 5.12
CA SER A 104 -13.95 2.15 6.15
C SER A 104 -13.98 0.63 6.01
N SER A 105 -15.01 0.07 5.36
CA SER A 105 -15.13 -1.37 5.08
C SER A 105 -14.40 -1.83 3.81
N LEU A 106 -13.83 -0.90 3.04
CA LEU A 106 -13.21 -1.23 1.75
C LEU A 106 -11.88 -1.98 1.93
N PHE A 107 -11.12 -1.58 2.93
CA PHE A 107 -9.83 -2.17 3.26
C PHE A 107 -9.83 -2.69 4.70
N GLN A 108 -9.50 -3.97 4.86
CA GLN A 108 -9.39 -4.56 6.19
C GLN A 108 -8.04 -4.18 6.81
N SER A 109 -8.06 -3.42 7.91
CA SER A 109 -6.87 -3.03 8.70
C SER A 109 -5.69 -2.55 7.83
N PRO A 110 -5.85 -1.51 7.00
CA PRO A 110 -4.82 -1.10 6.04
C PRO A 110 -3.49 -0.77 6.73
N HIS A 111 -3.51 -0.09 7.86
CA HIS A 111 -2.29 0.25 8.60
C HIS A 111 -1.59 -0.97 9.21
N SER A 112 -2.33 -2.03 9.60
CA SER A 112 -1.73 -3.30 10.03
C SER A 112 -0.94 -3.94 8.90
N MET A 113 -1.58 -4.05 7.72
CA MET A 113 -0.94 -4.60 6.54
C MET A 113 0.32 -3.80 6.15
N MET A 114 0.22 -2.47 6.12
CA MET A 114 1.35 -1.60 5.76
C MET A 114 2.50 -1.70 6.76
N ALA A 115 2.22 -1.79 8.07
CA ALA A 115 3.25 -2.01 9.09
C ALA A 115 3.92 -3.38 8.93
N GLU A 116 3.14 -4.45 8.73
CA GLU A 116 3.66 -5.81 8.56
C GLU A 116 4.52 -5.94 7.31
N ILE A 117 4.07 -5.44 6.16
CA ILE A 117 4.85 -5.45 4.91
C ILE A 117 6.14 -4.64 5.08
N SER A 118 6.07 -3.47 5.72
CA SER A 118 7.27 -2.66 5.98
C SER A 118 8.27 -3.38 6.86
N LEU A 119 7.82 -4.05 7.93
CA LEU A 119 8.70 -4.82 8.81
C LEU A 119 9.25 -6.08 8.12
N THR A 120 8.43 -6.77 7.33
CA THR A 120 8.90 -7.93 6.54
C THR A 120 10.02 -7.50 5.59
N PHE A 121 9.83 -6.40 4.85
CA PHE A 121 10.84 -5.85 3.94
C PHE A 121 12.13 -5.47 4.67
N LEU A 122 12.03 -4.78 5.81
CA LEU A 122 13.20 -4.36 6.60
C LEU A 122 13.97 -5.55 7.20
N ASN A 123 13.33 -6.69 7.35
CA ASN A 123 13.94 -7.90 7.89
C ASN A 123 14.61 -8.78 6.82
N PHE A 124 14.54 -8.43 5.55
CA PHE A 124 15.24 -9.18 4.51
C PHE A 124 16.76 -9.08 4.68
N PRO A 125 17.50 -10.20 4.54
CA PRO A 125 18.96 -10.20 4.63
C PRO A 125 19.63 -9.18 3.73
N CYS A 126 19.16 -9.07 2.47
CA CYS A 126 19.68 -8.10 1.50
C CYS A 126 19.51 -6.64 1.95
N ILE A 127 18.54 -6.35 2.81
CA ILE A 127 18.34 -5.00 3.39
C ILE A 127 19.25 -4.80 4.60
N GLY A 128 19.41 -5.83 5.46
CA GLY A 128 20.33 -5.80 6.61
C GLY A 128 21.79 -5.61 6.19
N ASP A 129 22.17 -6.14 5.04
CA ASP A 129 23.52 -6.04 4.48
C ASP A 129 23.79 -4.70 3.76
N LEU A 130 22.78 -3.82 3.62
CA LEU A 130 22.99 -2.49 3.06
C LEU A 130 23.99 -1.74 3.91
N SER A 131 25.14 -1.44 3.32
CA SER A 131 26.19 -0.69 4.00
C SER A 131 25.68 0.67 4.46
N THR A 132 25.87 0.98 5.74
CA THR A 132 25.56 2.29 6.33
C THR A 132 26.36 3.43 5.68
N THR A 133 27.33 3.10 4.83
CA THR A 133 28.18 4.06 4.10
C THR A 133 27.56 4.49 2.76
N LEU A 134 26.46 3.88 2.31
CA LEU A 134 25.77 4.30 1.09
C LEU A 134 25.00 5.59 1.36
N ASN A 135 25.33 6.64 0.60
CA ASN A 135 24.64 7.93 0.66
C ASN A 135 23.17 7.87 0.17
N SER A 136 22.80 6.79 -0.52
CA SER A 136 21.44 6.50 -0.97
C SER A 136 21.26 4.99 -1.13
N PRO A 137 20.06 4.44 -0.83
CA PRO A 137 19.78 3.03 -1.07
C PRO A 137 19.84 2.73 -2.57
N PRO A 138 20.29 1.52 -2.97
CA PRO A 138 20.25 1.10 -4.36
C PRO A 138 18.81 1.05 -4.88
N GLU A 139 18.63 1.12 -6.20
CA GLU A 139 17.28 1.06 -6.82
C GLU A 139 16.50 -0.19 -6.43
N THR A 140 17.20 -1.28 -6.14
CA THR A 140 16.63 -2.54 -5.66
C THR A 140 16.06 -2.47 -4.25
N ALA A 141 16.29 -1.39 -3.50
CA ALA A 141 15.90 -1.26 -2.10
C ALA A 141 15.33 0.13 -1.76
N LEU A 142 14.73 0.84 -2.72
CA LEU A 142 14.22 2.20 -2.50
C LEU A 142 13.07 2.26 -1.48
N PHE A 143 12.27 1.20 -1.35
CA PHE A 143 11.21 1.13 -0.35
C PHE A 143 11.73 1.15 1.08
N VAL A 144 13.02 0.85 1.32
CA VAL A 144 13.64 0.94 2.66
C VAL A 144 13.48 2.34 3.28
N GLY A 145 13.56 3.39 2.46
CA GLY A 145 13.39 4.77 2.94
C GLY A 145 11.99 5.07 3.46
N TYR A 146 10.96 4.48 2.85
CA TYR A 146 9.60 4.56 3.37
C TYR A 146 9.41 3.66 4.59
N ALA A 147 9.76 2.40 4.46
CA ALA A 147 9.54 1.39 5.48
C ALA A 147 10.19 1.77 6.82
N SER A 148 11.46 2.17 6.81
CA SER A 148 12.20 2.56 8.03
C SER A 148 11.60 3.78 8.75
N CYS A 149 11.08 4.75 7.99
CA CYS A 149 10.52 5.97 8.56
C CYS A 149 9.10 5.80 9.09
N PHE A 150 8.28 4.96 8.46
CA PHE A 150 6.82 5.01 8.64
C PHE A 150 6.17 3.73 9.18
N TRP A 151 6.86 2.59 9.29
CA TRP A 151 6.27 1.38 9.87
C TRP A 151 5.66 1.62 11.25
N GLY A 152 6.37 2.38 12.12
CA GLY A 152 5.91 2.69 13.47
C GLY A 152 4.71 3.64 13.50
N ALA A 153 4.56 4.53 12.51
CA ALA A 153 3.36 5.38 12.37
C ALA A 153 2.14 4.52 12.03
N HIS A 154 2.30 3.57 11.09
CA HIS A 154 1.25 2.63 10.74
C HIS A 154 0.88 1.71 11.90
N ALA A 155 1.86 1.18 12.63
CA ALA A 155 1.63 0.35 13.82
C ALA A 155 0.81 1.12 14.90
N ARG A 156 1.14 2.39 15.16
CA ARG A 156 0.37 3.23 16.09
C ARG A 156 -1.07 3.48 15.62
N LYS A 157 -1.29 3.74 14.33
CA LYS A 157 -2.63 3.93 13.77
C LYS A 157 -3.47 2.66 13.85
N CYS A 158 -2.84 1.49 13.64
CA CYS A 158 -3.50 0.20 13.83
C CYS A 158 -3.93 0.02 15.29
N TRP A 159 -3.05 0.29 16.25
CA TRP A 159 -3.34 0.14 17.69
C TRP A 159 -4.47 1.04 18.17
N ASN A 160 -4.53 2.26 17.66
CA ASN A 160 -5.56 3.24 18.02
C ASN A 160 -6.90 3.06 17.28
N SER A 161 -7.00 2.06 16.39
CA SER A 161 -8.22 1.78 15.64
C SER A 161 -9.26 1.11 16.57
N PRO A 162 -10.51 1.61 16.64
CA PRO A 162 -11.54 1.07 17.55
C PRO A 162 -11.92 -0.40 17.28
N VAL A 163 -11.50 -0.96 16.16
CA VAL A 163 -11.77 -2.38 15.80
C VAL A 163 -10.98 -3.36 16.68
N LEU A 164 -9.88 -2.94 17.33
CA LEU A 164 -9.04 -3.80 18.18
C LEU A 164 -9.31 -3.64 19.67
N SER A 165 -10.27 -2.80 20.09
CA SER A 165 -10.66 -2.68 21.51
C SER A 165 -11.48 -3.86 22.05
N GLY A 166 -11.72 -4.89 21.25
CA GLY A 166 -12.19 -6.21 21.66
C GLY A 166 -11.01 -7.14 21.95
N ASN A 167 -10.46 -7.04 23.17
CA ASN A 167 -9.59 -7.97 23.90
C ASN A 167 -8.81 -9.01 23.05
N PRO A 168 -7.57 -8.79 22.66
CA PRO A 168 -6.74 -9.86 22.15
C PRO A 168 -6.27 -10.70 23.34
N SER A 169 -6.87 -11.88 23.53
CA SER A 169 -6.33 -12.92 24.38
C SER A 169 -5.04 -13.43 23.72
N PHE A 170 -3.90 -12.90 24.12
CA PHE A 170 -2.63 -13.53 23.82
C PHE A 170 -2.51 -14.80 24.68
N PRO A 171 -2.34 -16.00 24.10
CA PRO A 171 -1.99 -17.16 24.86
C PRO A 171 -0.56 -16.98 25.36
N ILE A 172 -0.40 -16.72 26.66
CA ILE A 172 0.89 -16.82 27.35
C ILE A 172 1.17 -18.31 27.46
N HIS A 173 2.04 -18.85 26.61
CA HIS A 173 2.62 -20.16 26.84
C HIS A 173 3.63 -20.06 28.00
N GLN A 174 3.28 -20.72 29.12
CA GLN A 174 4.21 -21.05 30.17
C GLN A 174 5.13 -22.21 29.73
#